data_62fa1e321976a01b91e04c9abd9e4c03
#
_entry.id   62fa1e321976a01b91e04c9abd9e4c03
#
_cell.length_a   1.000
_cell.length_b   1.000
_cell.length_c   1.000
_cell.angle_alpha   90.00
_cell.angle_beta   90.00
_cell.angle_gamma   90.00
#
_symmetry.space_group_name_H-M   'P 1'
#
loop_
_entity.id
_entity.type
_entity.pdbx_description
1 polymer ?
#
loop_
_entity_poly.entity_id
_entity_poly.type
_entity_poly.pdbx_seq_one_letter_code
_entity_poly.pdbx_strand_id
1 'polypeptide(L)'
;MEGHINEHHYQVRAVDASQIDQLIPLMQGYFDFYKREQPEAAIRQHVHTLLDHPREGIQFMIWKGETAVGFVTLYFTYSTLSLKRTAVLNDLFLLSSERGGGAAEILFQHALTYIREQGMAGMEWVTAKDNLRAQRFYDKMEAKTGDWLLYSI
;
A
#
# COMPACT_ATOMS: atom_id res chain seq x y z
N MET A 1 16.36 -0.04 8.85
CA MET A 1 15.65 0.55 10.00
C MET A 1 14.40 -0.23 10.29
N GLU A 2 14.13 -0.47 11.54
CA GLU A 2 12.84 -1.06 11.91
C GLU A 2 11.71 -0.15 11.49
N GLY A 3 10.52 -0.73 11.34
CA GLY A 3 9.34 0.02 11.01
C GLY A 3 8.91 0.98 12.13
N HIS A 4 7.92 1.78 11.84
CA HIS A 4 7.36 2.71 12.81
C HIS A 4 6.66 1.94 13.93
N ILE A 5 6.94 2.34 15.18
CA ILE A 5 6.28 1.82 16.37
C ILE A 5 5.60 3.00 17.05
N ASN A 6 4.34 2.82 17.43
CA ASN A 6 3.58 3.84 18.12
C ASN A 6 3.00 3.30 19.43
N GLU A 7 2.21 4.12 20.13
CA GLU A 7 1.61 3.76 21.40
C GLU A 7 0.64 2.57 21.33
N HIS A 8 0.14 2.23 20.10
CA HIS A 8 -0.72 1.07 19.88
C HIS A 8 0.09 -0.16 19.49
N HIS A 9 1.41 -0.08 19.58
CA HIS A 9 2.32 -1.16 19.23
C HIS A 9 2.23 -1.61 17.76
N TYR A 10 1.88 -0.69 16.86
CA TYR A 10 1.94 -0.94 15.43
C TYR A 10 3.38 -0.92 14.94
N GLN A 11 3.70 -1.86 14.07
CA GLN A 11 5.00 -1.90 13.40
C GLN A 11 4.80 -2.20 11.92
N VAL A 12 5.50 -1.46 11.06
CA VAL A 12 5.46 -1.70 9.62
C VAL A 12 6.74 -2.38 9.19
N ARG A 13 6.60 -3.44 8.41
CA ARG A 13 7.74 -4.21 7.88
C ARG A 13 7.49 -4.57 6.42
N ALA A 14 8.58 -4.59 5.63
CA ALA A 14 8.50 -5.10 4.27
C ALA A 14 8.13 -6.58 4.29
N VAL A 15 7.32 -6.99 3.35
CA VAL A 15 6.92 -8.40 3.21
C VAL A 15 8.15 -9.20 2.76
N ASP A 16 8.37 -10.35 3.39
CA ASP A 16 9.36 -11.32 2.94
C ASP A 16 8.68 -12.67 2.67
N ALA A 17 9.44 -13.60 2.07
CA ALA A 17 8.89 -14.88 1.65
C ALA A 17 8.31 -15.70 2.82
N SER A 18 8.83 -15.52 4.04
CA SER A 18 8.35 -16.26 5.21
C SER A 18 7.00 -15.78 5.72
N GLN A 19 6.53 -14.62 5.23
CA GLN A 19 5.32 -13.98 5.74
C GLN A 19 4.18 -13.94 4.73
N ILE A 20 4.32 -14.64 3.61
CA ILE A 20 3.28 -14.65 2.58
C ILE A 20 1.96 -15.16 3.12
N ASP A 21 1.99 -16.16 4.01
CA ASP A 21 0.76 -16.73 4.59
C ASP A 21 -0.02 -15.70 5.42
N GLN A 22 0.63 -14.70 5.99
CA GLN A 22 -0.04 -13.63 6.71
C GLN A 22 -0.58 -12.56 5.77
N LEU A 23 0.04 -12.37 4.62
CA LEU A 23 -0.39 -11.38 3.63
C LEU A 23 -1.61 -11.84 2.84
N ILE A 24 -1.69 -13.12 2.47
CA ILE A 24 -2.75 -13.65 1.62
C ILE A 24 -4.15 -13.31 2.13
N PRO A 25 -4.50 -13.56 3.42
CA PRO A 25 -5.83 -13.21 3.91
C PRO A 25 -6.14 -11.71 3.82
N LEU A 26 -5.13 -10.86 3.98
CA LEU A 26 -5.32 -9.42 3.86
C LEU A 26 -5.61 -9.03 2.41
N MET A 27 -4.91 -9.63 1.45
CA MET A 27 -5.18 -9.38 0.04
C MET A 27 -6.55 -9.91 -0.37
N GLN A 28 -6.97 -11.04 0.17
CA GLN A 28 -8.32 -11.57 -0.06
C GLN A 28 -9.37 -10.59 0.46
N GLY A 29 -9.16 -10.00 1.64
CA GLY A 29 -10.03 -8.96 2.18
C GLY A 29 -10.12 -7.74 1.28
N TYR A 30 -9.01 -7.35 0.70
CA TYR A 30 -8.97 -6.25 -0.28
C TYR A 30 -9.81 -6.59 -1.52
N PHE A 31 -9.66 -7.79 -2.07
CA PHE A 31 -10.45 -8.22 -3.23
C PHE A 31 -11.94 -8.29 -2.89
N ASP A 32 -12.29 -8.77 -1.71
CA ASP A 32 -13.69 -8.84 -1.25
C ASP A 32 -14.32 -7.43 -1.21
N PHE A 33 -13.56 -6.45 -0.77
CA PHE A 33 -14.02 -5.06 -0.73
C PHE A 33 -14.41 -4.57 -2.14
N TYR A 34 -13.67 -4.98 -3.17
CA TYR A 34 -13.95 -4.61 -4.55
C TYR A 34 -14.84 -5.63 -5.27
N LYS A 35 -15.38 -6.62 -4.55
CA LYS A 35 -16.24 -7.67 -5.10
C LYS A 35 -15.58 -8.41 -6.26
N ARG A 36 -14.30 -8.70 -6.09
CA ARG A 36 -13.48 -9.45 -7.02
C ARG A 36 -13.02 -10.74 -6.36
N GLU A 37 -12.83 -11.78 -7.16
CA GLU A 37 -12.26 -13.03 -6.68
C GLU A 37 -11.00 -13.33 -7.44
N GLN A 38 -9.98 -13.79 -6.71
CA GLN A 38 -8.75 -14.28 -7.30
C GLN A 38 -8.39 -15.59 -6.60
N PRO A 39 -7.94 -16.61 -7.36
CA PRO A 39 -7.45 -17.84 -6.74
C PRO A 39 -6.28 -17.55 -5.83
N GLU A 40 -6.21 -18.23 -4.70
CA GLU A 40 -5.10 -18.05 -3.77
C GLU A 40 -3.73 -18.26 -4.47
N ALA A 41 -3.64 -19.26 -5.35
CA ALA A 41 -2.42 -19.52 -6.09
C ALA A 41 -1.98 -18.33 -6.94
N ALA A 42 -2.93 -17.60 -7.56
CA ALA A 42 -2.62 -16.42 -8.35
C ALA A 42 -2.14 -15.27 -7.47
N ILE A 43 -2.74 -15.09 -6.30
CA ILE A 43 -2.30 -14.06 -5.35
C ILE A 43 -0.86 -14.37 -4.90
N ARG A 44 -0.60 -15.60 -4.52
CA ARG A 44 0.71 -16.06 -4.07
C ARG A 44 1.77 -15.86 -5.15
N GLN A 45 1.43 -16.20 -6.39
CA GLN A 45 2.31 -16.02 -7.54
C GLN A 45 2.66 -14.53 -7.71
N HIS A 46 1.68 -13.65 -7.58
CA HIS A 46 1.92 -12.21 -7.73
C HIS A 46 2.87 -11.68 -6.64
N VAL A 47 2.68 -12.12 -5.40
CA VAL A 47 3.56 -11.72 -4.29
C VAL A 47 4.99 -12.18 -4.57
N HIS A 48 5.17 -13.43 -5.02
CA HIS A 48 6.50 -13.93 -5.39
C HIS A 48 7.12 -13.13 -6.54
N THR A 49 6.31 -12.75 -7.52
CA THR A 49 6.79 -11.92 -8.64
C THR A 49 7.38 -10.61 -8.12
N LEU A 50 6.71 -9.94 -7.19
CA LEU A 50 7.23 -8.70 -6.62
C LEU A 50 8.49 -8.95 -5.79
N LEU A 51 8.52 -10.01 -5.00
CA LEU A 51 9.70 -10.35 -4.20
C LEU A 51 10.93 -10.61 -5.09
N ASP A 52 10.71 -11.22 -6.25
CA ASP A 52 11.77 -11.51 -7.21
C ASP A 52 12.20 -10.29 -8.04
N HIS A 53 11.39 -9.24 -8.04
CA HIS A 53 11.63 -8.04 -8.84
C HIS A 53 11.50 -6.77 -8.00
N PRO A 54 12.43 -6.57 -7.03
CA PRO A 54 12.32 -5.45 -6.08
C PRO A 54 12.37 -4.06 -6.71
N ARG A 55 12.79 -3.97 -7.96
CA ARG A 55 12.76 -2.69 -8.68
C ARG A 55 11.39 -2.37 -9.27
N GLU A 56 10.47 -3.34 -9.32
CA GLU A 56 9.13 -3.16 -9.89
C GLU A 56 8.08 -2.80 -8.86
N GLY A 57 8.31 -3.14 -7.60
CA GLY A 57 7.37 -2.82 -6.55
C GLY A 57 7.79 -3.38 -5.21
N ILE A 58 7.04 -3.01 -4.19
CA ILE A 58 7.27 -3.50 -2.83
C ILE A 58 5.94 -3.51 -2.08
N GLN A 59 5.80 -4.45 -1.16
CA GLN A 59 4.66 -4.49 -0.25
C GLN A 59 5.15 -4.40 1.19
N PHE A 60 4.42 -3.65 2.00
CA PHE A 60 4.64 -3.57 3.44
C PHE A 60 3.40 -4.07 4.15
N MET A 61 3.60 -4.75 5.28
CA MET A 61 2.50 -5.08 6.19
C MET A 61 2.63 -4.28 7.46
N ILE A 62 1.49 -3.90 8.03
CA ILE A 62 1.44 -3.32 9.37
C ILE A 62 0.96 -4.39 10.34
N TRP A 63 1.70 -4.50 11.43
CA TRP A 63 1.50 -5.51 12.46
C TRP A 63 1.08 -4.86 13.76
N LYS A 64 0.12 -5.47 14.43
CA LYS A 64 -0.25 -5.11 15.80
C LYS A 64 0.16 -6.28 16.67
N GLY A 65 1.31 -6.14 17.35
CA GLY A 65 1.94 -7.28 17.98
C GLY A 65 2.35 -8.32 16.94
N GLU A 66 1.85 -9.53 17.07
CA GLU A 66 2.16 -10.63 16.15
C GLU A 66 1.10 -10.84 15.08
N THR A 67 0.12 -9.94 14.98
CA THR A 67 -0.99 -10.05 14.03
C THR A 67 -0.82 -9.02 12.92
N ALA A 68 -0.77 -9.48 11.67
CA ALA A 68 -0.78 -8.59 10.52
C ALA A 68 -2.20 -8.05 10.33
N VAL A 69 -2.36 -6.74 10.25
CA VAL A 69 -3.68 -6.11 10.24
C VAL A 69 -3.92 -5.23 9.02
N GLY A 70 -2.93 -5.07 8.15
CA GLY A 70 -3.08 -4.30 6.93
C GLY A 70 -1.86 -4.40 6.05
N PHE A 71 -1.97 -3.87 4.83
CA PHE A 71 -0.86 -3.86 3.90
C PHE A 71 -0.97 -2.68 2.94
N VAL A 72 0.14 -2.36 2.30
CA VAL A 72 0.22 -1.40 1.21
C VAL A 72 1.06 -2.00 0.09
N THR A 73 0.64 -1.75 -1.15
CA THR A 73 1.41 -2.15 -2.34
C THR A 73 1.83 -0.91 -3.09
N LEU A 74 3.12 -0.80 -3.34
CA LEU A 74 3.69 0.23 -4.20
C LEU A 74 4.23 -0.43 -5.46
N TYR A 75 3.88 0.14 -6.63
CA TYR A 75 4.52 -0.21 -7.89
C TYR A 75 5.38 0.96 -8.34
N PHE A 76 6.46 0.67 -9.03
CA PHE A 76 7.41 1.70 -9.46
C PHE A 76 7.40 1.81 -10.98
N THR A 77 7.44 3.03 -11.46
CA THR A 77 7.50 3.34 -12.88
C THR A 77 8.38 4.56 -13.09
N TYR A 78 8.37 5.11 -14.29
CA TYR A 78 9.13 6.31 -14.61
C TYR A 78 8.19 7.44 -14.97
N SER A 79 8.58 8.66 -14.63
CA SER A 79 7.91 9.86 -15.10
C SER A 79 8.82 10.55 -16.12
N THR A 80 8.35 10.65 -17.35
CA THR A 80 9.12 11.35 -18.39
C THR A 80 9.27 12.83 -18.06
N LEU A 81 8.21 13.44 -17.51
CA LEU A 81 8.25 14.87 -17.16
C LEU A 81 9.29 15.18 -16.10
N SER A 82 9.47 14.32 -15.11
CA SER A 82 10.45 14.55 -14.05
C SER A 82 11.78 13.84 -14.31
N LEU A 83 11.87 12.98 -15.31
CA LEU A 83 13.05 12.16 -15.64
C LEU A 83 13.53 11.34 -14.45
N LYS A 84 12.58 10.87 -13.64
CA LYS A 84 12.85 10.09 -12.44
C LYS A 84 11.87 8.94 -12.32
N ARG A 85 12.21 8.00 -11.48
CA ARG A 85 11.27 6.97 -11.06
C ARG A 85 10.21 7.59 -10.16
N THR A 86 9.03 7.04 -10.20
CA THR A 86 7.91 7.47 -9.36
C THR A 86 7.17 6.23 -8.86
N ALA A 87 6.41 6.37 -7.80
CA ALA A 87 5.66 5.27 -7.21
C ALA A 87 4.16 5.45 -7.44
N VAL A 88 3.48 4.32 -7.63
CA VAL A 88 2.02 4.25 -7.59
C VAL A 88 1.64 3.52 -6.32
N LEU A 89 0.88 4.17 -5.44
CA LEU A 89 0.28 3.50 -4.29
C LEU A 89 -0.96 2.79 -4.83
N ASN A 90 -0.82 1.49 -5.11
CA ASN A 90 -1.88 0.74 -5.79
C ASN A 90 -2.98 0.30 -4.83
N ASP A 91 -2.62 -0.17 -3.65
CA ASP A 91 -3.57 -0.58 -2.63
C ASP A 91 -3.07 -0.20 -1.24
N LEU A 92 -3.99 0.24 -0.40
CA LEU A 92 -3.77 0.41 1.02
C LEU A 92 -5.00 -0.14 1.72
N PHE A 93 -4.83 -1.18 2.52
CA PHE A 93 -5.92 -1.92 3.13
C PHE A 93 -5.65 -2.17 4.61
N LEU A 94 -6.69 -1.99 5.41
CA LEU A 94 -6.70 -2.35 6.83
C LEU A 94 -7.91 -3.21 7.13
N LEU A 95 -7.76 -4.14 8.06
CA LEU A 95 -8.91 -4.82 8.63
C LEU A 95 -9.85 -3.77 9.25
N SER A 96 -11.15 -4.01 9.14
CA SER A 96 -12.15 -3.05 9.62
C SER A 96 -12.01 -2.76 11.11
N SER A 97 -11.56 -3.75 11.89
CA SER A 97 -11.33 -3.60 13.32
C SER A 97 -10.23 -2.59 13.67
N GLU A 98 -9.34 -2.29 12.72
CA GLU A 98 -8.21 -1.39 12.95
C GLU A 98 -8.45 0.02 12.42
N ARG A 99 -9.61 0.28 11.85
CA ARG A 99 -9.94 1.61 11.33
C ARG A 99 -10.14 2.60 12.46
N GLY A 100 -9.67 3.83 12.24
CA GLY A 100 -9.78 4.89 13.23
C GLY A 100 -8.69 4.89 14.31
N GLY A 101 -7.79 3.91 14.31
CA GLY A 101 -6.72 3.79 15.29
C GLY A 101 -5.38 4.37 14.87
N GLY A 102 -5.30 5.01 13.71
CA GLY A 102 -4.06 5.60 13.22
C GLY A 102 -3.18 4.66 12.40
N ALA A 103 -3.59 3.41 12.22
CA ALA A 103 -2.78 2.44 11.48
C ALA A 103 -2.61 2.81 10.01
N ALA A 104 -3.66 3.32 9.36
CA ALA A 104 -3.58 3.74 7.96
C ALA A 104 -2.57 4.88 7.79
N GLU A 105 -2.57 5.83 8.70
CA GLU A 105 -1.64 6.96 8.70
C GLU A 105 -0.19 6.49 8.84
N ILE A 106 0.05 5.57 9.76
CA ILE A 106 1.38 5.00 9.97
C ILE A 106 1.87 4.27 8.72
N LEU A 107 0.99 3.46 8.14
CA LEU A 107 1.32 2.70 6.93
C LEU A 107 1.59 3.61 5.74
N PHE A 108 0.75 4.64 5.55
CA PHE A 108 0.93 5.63 4.49
C PHE A 108 2.24 6.40 4.66
N GLN A 109 2.54 6.87 5.87
CA GLN A 109 3.77 7.61 6.13
C GLN A 109 5.01 6.75 5.93
N HIS A 110 4.93 5.47 6.27
CA HIS A 110 6.04 4.55 6.03
C HIS A 110 6.32 4.41 4.52
N ALA A 111 5.27 4.25 3.72
CA ALA A 111 5.40 4.16 2.27
C ALA A 111 6.00 5.45 1.70
N LEU A 112 5.51 6.60 2.14
CA LEU A 112 6.00 7.90 1.67
C LEU A 112 7.48 8.09 2.03
N THR A 113 7.87 7.75 3.25
CA THR A 113 9.27 7.83 3.68
C THR A 113 10.15 6.94 2.81
N TYR A 114 9.68 5.73 2.54
CA TYR A 114 10.43 4.78 1.71
C TYR A 114 10.71 5.37 0.32
N ILE A 115 9.69 5.89 -0.38
CA ILE A 115 9.89 6.41 -1.72
C ILE A 115 10.80 7.64 -1.74
N ARG A 116 10.74 8.45 -0.70
CA ARG A 116 11.63 9.61 -0.56
C ARG A 116 13.08 9.18 -0.35
N GLU A 117 13.29 8.17 0.46
CA GLU A 117 14.62 7.60 0.68
C GLU A 117 15.21 6.98 -0.58
N GLN A 118 14.34 6.46 -1.46
CA GLN A 118 14.75 5.91 -2.75
C GLN A 118 14.98 6.99 -3.82
N GLY A 119 14.76 8.25 -3.50
CA GLY A 119 14.96 9.36 -4.44
C GLY A 119 13.93 9.44 -5.55
N MET A 120 12.75 8.89 -5.35
CA MET A 120 11.68 8.93 -6.35
C MET A 120 11.03 10.30 -6.40
N ALA A 121 10.44 10.62 -7.57
CA ALA A 121 9.83 11.93 -7.80
C ALA A 121 8.59 12.16 -6.94
N GLY A 122 7.81 11.12 -6.70
CA GLY A 122 6.60 11.23 -5.90
C GLY A 122 5.81 9.95 -5.84
N MET A 123 4.62 10.05 -5.32
CA MET A 123 3.68 8.93 -5.20
C MET A 123 2.30 9.40 -5.66
N GLU A 124 1.67 8.60 -6.52
CA GLU A 124 0.36 8.91 -7.08
C GLU A 124 -0.57 7.72 -6.89
N TRP A 125 -1.87 7.98 -6.83
CA TRP A 125 -2.88 6.92 -6.73
C TRP A 125 -4.23 7.46 -7.17
N VAL A 126 -5.19 6.53 -7.34
CA VAL A 126 -6.57 6.85 -7.66
C VAL A 126 -7.48 6.29 -6.57
N THR A 127 -8.67 6.86 -6.45
CA THR A 127 -9.72 6.35 -5.59
C THR A 127 -11.06 6.55 -6.28
N ALA A 128 -12.05 5.76 -5.89
CA ALA A 128 -13.38 5.91 -6.44
C ALA A 128 -13.97 7.27 -6.01
N LYS A 129 -14.70 7.89 -6.93
CA LYS A 129 -15.29 9.22 -6.68
C LYS A 129 -16.27 9.22 -5.52
N ASP A 130 -16.90 8.10 -5.24
CA ASP A 130 -17.87 7.95 -4.14
C ASP A 130 -17.23 7.44 -2.85
N ASN A 131 -15.94 7.15 -2.84
CA ASN A 131 -15.25 6.72 -1.63
C ASN A 131 -14.81 7.95 -0.81
N LEU A 132 -15.79 8.59 -0.17
CA LEU A 132 -15.56 9.83 0.57
C LEU A 132 -14.68 9.62 1.79
N ARG A 133 -14.72 8.43 2.38
CA ARG A 133 -13.88 8.08 3.53
C ARG A 133 -12.39 8.10 3.15
N ALA A 134 -12.05 7.48 2.03
CA ALA A 134 -10.67 7.46 1.55
C ALA A 134 -10.22 8.89 1.20
N GLN A 135 -11.08 9.66 0.55
CA GLN A 135 -10.77 11.04 0.18
C GLN A 135 -10.47 11.90 1.41
N ARG A 136 -11.27 11.75 2.48
CA ARG A 136 -11.00 12.47 3.75
C ARG A 136 -9.66 12.07 4.35
N PHE A 137 -9.31 10.79 4.26
CA PHE A 137 -8.00 10.32 4.71
C PHE A 137 -6.87 10.97 3.92
N TYR A 138 -7.00 11.01 2.60
CA TYR A 138 -5.97 11.60 1.76
C TYR A 138 -5.83 13.11 1.98
N ASP A 139 -6.95 13.80 2.20
CA ASP A 139 -6.93 15.22 2.55
C ASP A 139 -6.18 15.44 3.88
N LYS A 140 -6.42 14.57 4.86
CA LYS A 140 -5.72 14.61 6.14
C LYS A 140 -4.21 14.39 5.96
N MET A 141 -3.82 13.55 5.01
CA MET A 141 -2.40 13.31 4.69
C MET A 141 -1.81 14.44 3.83
N GLU A 142 -2.57 15.50 3.57
CA GLU A 142 -2.17 16.66 2.77
C GLU A 142 -1.89 16.31 1.31
N ALA A 143 -2.48 15.24 0.81
CA ALA A 143 -2.43 14.91 -0.60
C ALA A 143 -3.33 15.86 -1.39
N LYS A 144 -2.99 16.09 -2.65
CA LYS A 144 -3.73 16.99 -3.51
C LYS A 144 -4.27 16.26 -4.72
N THR A 145 -5.52 16.58 -5.07
CA THR A 145 -6.12 16.09 -6.29
C THR A 145 -5.45 16.78 -7.48
N GLY A 146 -5.05 16.00 -8.47
CA GLY A 146 -4.46 16.55 -9.69
C GLY A 146 -5.48 16.94 -10.72
N ASP A 147 -5.00 17.51 -11.82
CA ASP A 147 -5.83 17.95 -12.95
C ASP A 147 -5.84 16.94 -14.10
N TRP A 148 -5.53 15.69 -13.80
CA TRP A 148 -5.44 14.64 -14.80
C TRP A 148 -6.70 13.79 -14.81
N LEU A 149 -7.10 13.35 -15.99
CA LEU A 149 -8.17 12.37 -16.13
C LEU A 149 -7.55 10.99 -16.37
N LEU A 150 -8.15 10.00 -15.77
CA LEU A 150 -7.76 8.59 -16.00
C LEU A 150 -8.54 8.05 -17.18
N TYR A 151 -7.84 7.51 -18.18
CA TYR A 151 -8.46 6.83 -19.31
C TYR A 151 -8.14 5.35 -19.25
N SER A 152 -9.08 4.55 -19.67
CA SER A 152 -8.91 3.09 -19.75
C SER A 152 -9.38 2.61 -21.12
N ILE A 153 -8.90 1.45 -21.54
CA ILE A 153 -9.30 0.83 -22.80
C ILE A 153 -9.62 -0.64 -22.58
#